data_97b992713cc531e2842bcfde8a6a219e
#
_entry.id   97b992713cc531e2842bcfde8a6a219e
#
_cell.length_a   1.000
_cell.length_b   1.000
_cell.length_c   1.000
_cell.angle_alpha   90.00
_cell.angle_beta   90.00
_cell.angle_gamma   90.00
#
_symmetry.space_group_name_H-M   'P 1'
#
loop_
_entity.id
_entity.type
_entity.pdbx_description
1 polymer ?
#
loop_
_entity_poly.entity_id
_entity_poly.type
_entity_poly.pdbx_seq_one_letter_code
_entity_poly.pdbx_strand_id
1 'polypeptide(L)'
;MDLTGEDIKKRWQECTEELYKKDLHERDNHNGVITHLEPDILECEVKWALESIIVNKASGCDGILVELFQILKDHAVKVLHSICQQICKTQQWPQDWKRSVFIPIPKKDNLKECSNYCTIALISHASKVMLKILQARLQQYLNRELPDIQTGFRNGRETRDQIANIRWIIISALLTMPKPSTVWITINCGKF
;
A
#
# COMPACT_ATOMS: atom_id res chain seq x y z
N MET A 1 20.96 3.14 33.33
CA MET A 1 20.90 1.75 32.85
C MET A 1 21.00 1.80 31.37
N ASP A 2 22.11 1.40 30.82
CA ASP A 2 22.28 1.32 29.38
C ASP A 2 21.54 0.08 28.90
N LEU A 3 20.54 0.27 28.01
CA LEU A 3 19.78 -0.80 27.42
C LEU A 3 20.71 -1.63 26.52
N THR A 4 20.69 -2.93 26.67
CA THR A 4 21.44 -3.83 25.77
C THR A 4 20.82 -3.80 24.38
N GLY A 5 21.59 -4.16 23.35
CA GLY A 5 21.07 -4.19 21.97
C GLY A 5 19.87 -5.15 21.80
N GLU A 6 19.75 -6.18 22.64
CA GLU A 6 18.62 -7.10 22.66
C GLU A 6 17.36 -6.48 23.27
N ASP A 7 17.50 -5.69 24.34
CA ASP A 7 16.38 -4.98 24.95
C ASP A 7 15.77 -3.96 23.98
N ILE A 8 16.63 -3.30 23.19
CA ILE A 8 16.21 -2.34 22.16
C ILE A 8 15.40 -3.08 21.08
N LYS A 9 15.90 -4.22 20.57
CA LYS A 9 15.18 -5.02 19.56
C LYS A 9 13.83 -5.50 20.06
N LYS A 10 13.77 -6.02 21.29
CA LYS A 10 12.53 -6.50 21.90
C LYS A 10 11.50 -5.38 22.03
N ARG A 11 11.92 -4.20 22.48
CA ARG A 11 11.03 -3.03 22.57
C ARG A 11 10.49 -2.60 21.21
N TRP A 12 11.32 -2.62 20.16
CA TRP A 12 10.87 -2.34 18.80
C TRP A 12 9.89 -3.38 18.28
N GLN A 13 10.12 -4.64 18.58
CA GLN A 13 9.19 -5.71 18.21
C GLN A 13 7.83 -5.50 18.87
N GLU A 14 7.80 -5.25 20.19
CA GLU A 14 6.56 -4.99 20.93
C GLU A 14 5.80 -3.78 20.37
N CYS A 15 6.48 -2.67 20.11
CA CYS A 15 5.86 -1.47 19.51
C CYS A 15 5.31 -1.73 18.12
N THR A 16 6.01 -2.50 17.29
CA THR A 16 5.56 -2.82 15.93
C THR A 16 4.36 -3.76 15.98
N GLU A 17 4.39 -4.78 16.84
CA GLU A 17 3.26 -5.69 17.04
C GLU A 17 2.01 -4.95 17.53
N GLU A 18 2.15 -4.03 18.47
CA GLU A 18 1.04 -3.23 18.97
C GLU A 18 0.43 -2.35 17.88
N LEU A 19 1.28 -1.72 17.05
CA LEU A 19 0.84 -0.87 15.95
C LEU A 19 0.00 -1.64 14.93
N TYR A 20 0.40 -2.85 14.59
CA TYR A 20 -0.27 -3.67 13.56
C TYR A 20 -1.35 -4.62 14.10
N LYS A 21 -1.41 -4.90 15.41
CA LYS A 21 -2.49 -5.70 16.00
C LYS A 21 -3.86 -5.08 15.87
N LYS A 22 -3.94 -3.75 15.85
CA LYS A 22 -5.24 -3.04 15.69
C LYS A 22 -5.92 -3.34 14.36
N ASP A 23 -5.14 -3.61 13.30
CA ASP A 23 -5.69 -3.83 11.95
C ASP A 23 -6.09 -5.29 11.69
N LEU A 24 -5.82 -6.22 12.61
CA LEU A 24 -6.12 -7.63 12.43
C LEU A 24 -7.55 -8.04 12.85
N HIS A 25 -8.28 -7.18 13.55
CA HIS A 25 -9.62 -7.50 14.05
C HIS A 25 -10.75 -7.36 13.02
N GLU A 26 -10.50 -6.77 11.84
CA GLU A 26 -11.48 -6.61 10.77
C GLU A 26 -11.17 -7.46 9.52
N ARG A 27 -10.55 -8.60 9.69
CA ARG A 27 -10.54 -9.57 8.59
C ARG A 27 -11.90 -10.24 8.52
N ASP A 28 -12.80 -9.62 7.80
CA ASP A 28 -13.96 -10.30 7.28
C ASP A 28 -13.48 -11.55 6.54
N ASN A 29 -13.88 -12.72 7.04
CA ASN A 29 -13.74 -13.98 6.33
C ASN A 29 -14.64 -13.93 5.09
N HIS A 30 -14.24 -13.15 4.10
CA HIS A 30 -14.79 -13.28 2.77
C HIS A 30 -14.32 -14.61 2.19
N ASN A 31 -15.08 -15.66 2.49
CA ASN A 31 -15.13 -16.87 1.69
C ASN A 31 -15.73 -16.51 0.30
N GLY A 32 -15.15 -15.51 -0.33
CA GLY A 32 -15.45 -15.20 -1.71
C GLY A 32 -14.99 -16.38 -2.55
N VAL A 33 -15.93 -17.02 -3.21
CA VAL A 33 -15.63 -17.95 -4.32
C VAL A 33 -14.81 -17.15 -5.31
N ILE A 34 -13.50 -17.35 -5.32
CA ILE A 34 -12.60 -16.77 -6.31
C ILE A 34 -12.95 -17.48 -7.63
N THR A 35 -13.83 -16.86 -8.39
CA THR A 35 -14.09 -17.30 -9.75
C THR A 35 -12.81 -17.03 -10.54
N HIS A 36 -12.34 -18.02 -11.29
CA HIS A 36 -11.19 -17.98 -12.20
C HIS A 36 -11.44 -17.05 -13.41
N LEU A 37 -11.85 -15.82 -13.16
CA LEU A 37 -12.20 -14.82 -14.18
C LEU A 37 -11.05 -13.87 -14.52
N GLU A 38 -9.95 -13.92 -13.77
CA GLU A 38 -8.80 -13.08 -14.08
C GLU A 38 -7.90 -13.78 -15.12
N PRO A 39 -7.51 -13.07 -16.19
CA PRO A 39 -6.61 -13.63 -17.18
C PRO A 39 -5.24 -13.96 -16.55
N ASP A 40 -4.60 -15.01 -17.04
CA ASP A 40 -3.26 -15.39 -16.63
C ASP A 40 -2.30 -14.20 -16.71
N ILE A 41 -1.31 -14.19 -15.81
CA ILE A 41 -0.24 -13.20 -15.87
C ILE A 41 0.60 -13.49 -17.10
N LEU A 42 0.84 -12.45 -17.90
CA LEU A 42 1.63 -12.52 -19.11
C LEU A 42 3.11 -12.19 -18.85
N GLU A 43 3.99 -12.78 -19.65
CA GLU A 43 5.44 -12.52 -19.55
C GLU A 43 5.76 -11.03 -19.82
N CYS A 44 5.04 -10.37 -20.69
CA CYS A 44 5.19 -8.94 -20.96
C CYS A 44 4.82 -8.06 -19.74
N GLU A 45 3.85 -8.46 -18.92
CA GLU A 45 3.50 -7.74 -17.67
C GLU A 45 4.63 -7.87 -16.66
N VAL A 46 5.23 -9.05 -16.53
CA VAL A 46 6.37 -9.27 -15.64
C VAL A 46 7.56 -8.43 -16.09
N LYS A 47 7.86 -8.40 -17.39
CA LYS A 47 8.92 -7.58 -17.95
C LYS A 47 8.70 -6.10 -17.68
N TRP A 48 7.50 -5.59 -17.98
CA TRP A 48 7.12 -4.21 -17.70
C TRP A 48 7.25 -3.87 -16.20
N ALA A 49 6.76 -4.74 -15.33
CA ALA A 49 6.81 -4.52 -13.88
C ALA A 49 8.26 -4.48 -13.40
N LEU A 50 9.11 -5.39 -13.88
CA LEU A 50 10.53 -5.45 -13.54
C LEU A 50 11.28 -4.19 -13.98
N GLU A 51 11.07 -3.72 -15.21
CA GLU A 51 11.66 -2.49 -15.74
C GLU A 51 11.22 -1.24 -14.98
N SER A 52 10.04 -1.27 -14.39
CA SER A 52 9.47 -0.16 -13.62
C SER A 52 9.95 -0.06 -12.17
N ILE A 53 10.72 -1.06 -11.68
CA ILE A 53 11.28 -1.03 -10.32
C ILE A 53 12.53 -0.15 -10.30
N ILE A 54 12.56 0.78 -9.34
CA ILE A 54 13.67 1.71 -9.18
C ILE A 54 14.89 0.96 -8.61
N VAL A 55 16.04 1.14 -9.25
CA VAL A 55 17.35 0.63 -8.83
C VAL A 55 17.91 1.36 -7.61
N ASN A 56 19.01 0.85 -7.05
CA ASN A 56 19.70 1.42 -5.89
C ASN A 56 18.78 1.54 -4.64
N LYS A 57 17.92 0.55 -4.46
CA LYS A 57 17.06 0.41 -3.27
C LYS A 57 17.47 -0.81 -2.46
N ALA A 58 17.34 -0.68 -1.14
CA ALA A 58 17.62 -1.78 -0.22
C ALA A 58 16.77 -3.02 -0.55
N SER A 59 17.40 -4.19 -0.44
CA SER A 59 16.75 -5.49 -0.59
C SER A 59 15.76 -5.79 0.54
N GLY A 60 14.88 -6.74 0.32
CA GLY A 60 14.04 -7.32 1.36
C GLY A 60 14.81 -8.31 2.24
N CYS A 61 14.08 -9.19 2.93
CA CYS A 61 14.64 -10.24 3.79
C CYS A 61 15.44 -11.30 3.02
N ASP A 62 15.21 -11.42 1.70
CA ASP A 62 15.90 -12.34 0.80
C ASP A 62 17.31 -11.86 0.39
N GLY A 63 17.67 -10.61 0.68
CA GLY A 63 18.96 -10.04 0.32
C GLY A 63 19.15 -9.82 -1.19
N ILE A 64 18.14 -10.06 -2.02
CA ILE A 64 18.24 -9.97 -3.49
C ILE A 64 18.05 -8.51 -3.91
N LEU A 65 19.08 -7.97 -4.57
CA LEU A 65 19.02 -6.63 -5.14
C LEU A 65 18.34 -6.65 -6.52
N VAL A 66 17.65 -5.56 -6.86
CA VAL A 66 16.96 -5.42 -8.15
C VAL A 66 17.93 -5.48 -9.34
N GLU A 67 19.16 -5.04 -9.16
CA GLU A 67 20.22 -5.04 -10.15
C GLU A 67 20.54 -6.47 -10.65
N LEU A 68 20.38 -7.48 -9.79
CA LEU A 68 20.56 -8.87 -10.18
C LEU A 68 19.55 -9.28 -11.28
N PHE A 69 18.30 -8.86 -11.14
CA PHE A 69 17.28 -9.13 -12.16
C PHE A 69 17.59 -8.43 -13.48
N GLN A 70 18.20 -7.24 -13.44
CA GLN A 70 18.62 -6.53 -14.65
C GLN A 70 19.78 -7.23 -15.37
N ILE A 71 20.70 -7.85 -14.62
CA ILE A 71 21.79 -8.65 -15.19
C ILE A 71 21.23 -9.92 -15.85
N LEU A 72 20.29 -10.59 -15.20
CA LEU A 72 19.69 -11.84 -15.68
C LEU A 72 18.67 -11.63 -16.82
N LYS A 73 18.19 -10.41 -17.04
CA LYS A 73 17.28 -10.02 -18.13
C LYS A 73 16.13 -11.03 -18.35
N ASP A 74 16.08 -11.64 -19.53
CA ASP A 74 15.00 -12.55 -19.94
C ASP A 74 14.91 -13.82 -19.08
N HIS A 75 16.02 -14.28 -18.49
CA HIS A 75 15.98 -15.39 -17.54
C HIS A 75 15.24 -15.03 -16.27
N ALA A 76 15.47 -13.82 -15.72
CA ALA A 76 14.75 -13.35 -14.56
C ALA A 76 13.24 -13.23 -14.85
N VAL A 77 12.87 -12.71 -16.02
CA VAL A 77 11.48 -12.59 -16.45
C VAL A 77 10.78 -13.95 -16.48
N LYS A 78 11.42 -14.97 -17.10
CA LYS A 78 10.85 -16.33 -17.18
C LYS A 78 10.65 -16.97 -15.80
N VAL A 79 11.65 -16.86 -14.93
CA VAL A 79 11.57 -17.41 -13.57
C VAL A 79 10.46 -16.70 -12.77
N LEU A 80 10.43 -15.37 -12.76
CA LEU A 80 9.41 -14.60 -12.07
C LEU A 80 8.02 -14.87 -12.62
N HIS A 81 7.88 -14.98 -13.94
CA HIS A 81 6.61 -15.34 -14.59
C HIS A 81 6.09 -16.70 -14.12
N SER A 82 6.97 -17.73 -14.08
CA SER A 82 6.60 -19.05 -13.58
C SER A 82 6.15 -19.00 -12.11
N ILE A 83 6.84 -18.24 -11.26
CA ILE A 83 6.46 -18.06 -9.86
C ILE A 83 5.10 -17.35 -9.75
N CYS A 84 4.90 -16.27 -10.49
CA CYS A 84 3.63 -15.53 -10.50
C CYS A 84 2.47 -16.42 -10.95
N GLN A 85 2.64 -17.20 -12.00
CA GLN A 85 1.62 -18.17 -12.45
C GLN A 85 1.32 -19.23 -11.38
N GLN A 86 2.36 -19.74 -10.70
CA GLN A 86 2.18 -20.69 -9.62
C GLN A 86 1.39 -20.08 -8.46
N ILE A 87 1.68 -18.83 -8.08
CA ILE A 87 0.93 -18.11 -7.05
C ILE A 87 -0.55 -17.98 -7.45
N CYS A 88 -0.85 -17.60 -8.69
CA CYS A 88 -2.22 -17.49 -9.19
C CYS A 88 -2.95 -18.83 -9.13
N LYS A 89 -2.29 -19.93 -9.50
CA LYS A 89 -2.91 -21.28 -9.52
C LYS A 89 -3.11 -21.85 -8.12
N THR A 90 -2.13 -21.67 -7.22
CA THR A 90 -2.14 -22.30 -5.90
C THR A 90 -2.69 -21.40 -4.80
N GLN A 91 -2.82 -20.09 -5.06
CA GLN A 91 -3.17 -19.06 -4.09
C GLN A 91 -2.18 -18.99 -2.90
N GLN A 92 -0.99 -19.56 -3.08
CA GLN A 92 0.04 -19.60 -2.05
C GLN A 92 1.24 -18.74 -2.43
N TRP A 93 1.54 -17.79 -1.57
CA TRP A 93 2.70 -16.94 -1.69
C TRP A 93 3.94 -17.61 -1.08
N PRO A 94 5.13 -17.48 -1.69
CA PRO A 94 6.38 -17.90 -1.06
C PRO A 94 6.55 -17.28 0.32
N GLN A 95 7.13 -18.02 1.26
CA GLN A 95 7.25 -17.57 2.65
C GLN A 95 8.09 -16.29 2.78
N ASP A 96 9.17 -16.18 2.00
CA ASP A 96 10.03 -15.00 2.01
C ASP A 96 9.33 -13.75 1.46
N TRP A 97 8.31 -13.92 0.59
CA TRP A 97 7.52 -12.79 0.09
C TRP A 97 6.49 -12.28 1.10
N LYS A 98 6.16 -13.10 2.10
CA LYS A 98 5.27 -12.72 3.22
C LYS A 98 5.99 -11.98 4.33
N ARG A 99 7.33 -11.94 4.30
CA ARG A 99 8.18 -11.34 5.35
C ARG A 99 8.64 -9.97 4.94
N SER A 100 8.60 -9.04 5.87
CA SER A 100 9.10 -7.67 5.70
C SER A 100 10.16 -7.36 6.75
N VAL A 101 11.15 -6.59 6.37
CA VAL A 101 12.11 -6.01 7.31
C VAL A 101 11.67 -4.58 7.62
N PHE A 102 11.38 -4.28 8.87
CA PHE A 102 10.97 -2.95 9.28
C PHE A 102 12.18 -2.11 9.71
N ILE A 103 12.29 -0.93 9.11
CA ILE A 103 13.33 0.06 9.47
C ILE A 103 12.65 1.25 10.12
N PRO A 104 12.93 1.54 11.40
CA PRO A 104 12.42 2.72 12.06
C PRO A 104 13.21 3.98 11.63
N ILE A 105 12.48 4.99 11.16
CA ILE A 105 13.05 6.29 10.78
C ILE A 105 12.54 7.34 11.77
N PRO A 106 13.42 8.11 12.43
CA PRO A 106 13.01 9.14 13.37
C PRO A 106 12.27 10.28 12.66
N LYS A 107 11.17 10.74 13.25
CA LYS A 107 10.37 11.88 12.76
C LYS A 107 10.80 13.21 13.39
N LYS A 108 11.23 13.19 14.64
CA LYS A 108 11.57 14.36 15.47
C LYS A 108 12.66 14.02 16.50
N ASP A 109 13.13 15.03 17.18
CA ASP A 109 14.32 14.98 18.04
C ASP A 109 14.24 14.05 19.28
N ASN A 110 13.05 13.71 19.76
CA ASN A 110 12.93 12.78 20.89
C ASN A 110 12.99 11.31 20.43
N LEU A 111 14.17 10.75 20.44
CA LEU A 111 14.46 9.38 20.00
C LEU A 111 14.06 8.30 21.04
N LYS A 112 13.52 8.67 22.20
CA LYS A 112 13.19 7.71 23.26
C LYS A 112 11.82 7.06 23.12
N GLU A 113 10.95 7.63 22.28
CA GLU A 113 9.58 7.18 22.11
C GLU A 113 9.35 6.54 20.73
N CYS A 114 8.77 5.35 20.69
CA CYS A 114 8.44 4.64 19.44
C CYS A 114 7.47 5.44 18.55
N SER A 115 6.57 6.22 19.13
CA SER A 115 5.63 7.10 18.42
C SER A 115 6.30 8.15 17.54
N ASN A 116 7.55 8.51 17.87
CA ASN A 116 8.35 9.48 17.13
C ASN A 116 9.09 8.88 15.93
N TYR A 117 8.80 7.63 15.59
CA TYR A 117 9.38 6.98 14.43
C TYR A 117 8.30 6.66 13.39
N CYS A 118 8.73 6.61 12.13
CA CYS A 118 7.96 6.07 11.02
C CYS A 118 8.64 4.78 10.57
N THR A 119 7.92 3.68 10.53
CA THR A 119 8.47 2.42 10.03
C THR A 119 8.37 2.35 8.51
N ILE A 120 9.46 1.97 7.85
CA ILE A 120 9.46 1.58 6.44
C ILE A 120 9.59 0.07 6.36
N ALA A 121 8.67 -0.57 5.64
CA ALA A 121 8.72 -2.00 5.38
C ALA A 121 9.49 -2.28 4.09
N LEU A 122 10.58 -3.03 4.20
CA LEU A 122 11.32 -3.55 3.06
C LEU A 122 10.83 -4.95 2.73
N ILE A 123 10.25 -5.10 1.55
CA ILE A 123 9.81 -6.37 0.99
C ILE A 123 10.71 -6.79 -0.16
N SER A 124 10.70 -8.08 -0.50
CA SER A 124 11.47 -8.64 -1.60
C SER A 124 11.17 -7.92 -2.93
N HIS A 125 12.20 -7.71 -3.76
CA HIS A 125 12.01 -7.09 -5.08
C HIS A 125 11.19 -7.99 -6.01
N ALA A 126 11.28 -9.29 -5.87
CA ALA A 126 10.47 -10.24 -6.62
C ALA A 126 8.98 -10.11 -6.25
N SER A 127 8.65 -9.96 -4.96
CA SER A 127 7.25 -9.71 -4.56
C SER A 127 6.73 -8.37 -5.07
N LYS A 128 7.57 -7.34 -5.17
CA LYS A 128 7.20 -6.04 -5.74
C LYS A 128 6.79 -6.14 -7.22
N VAL A 129 7.39 -7.04 -8.00
CA VAL A 129 6.98 -7.30 -9.39
C VAL A 129 5.53 -7.74 -9.42
N MET A 130 5.19 -8.78 -8.64
CA MET A 130 3.80 -9.28 -8.57
C MET A 130 2.83 -8.19 -8.10
N LEU A 131 3.17 -7.46 -7.05
CA LEU A 131 2.33 -6.37 -6.53
C LEU A 131 2.11 -5.26 -7.55
N LYS A 132 3.11 -4.94 -8.38
CA LYS A 132 2.96 -3.96 -9.46
C LYS A 132 2.01 -4.41 -10.54
N ILE A 133 2.06 -5.68 -10.93
CA ILE A 133 1.11 -6.25 -11.90
C ILE A 133 -0.32 -6.16 -11.35
N LEU A 134 -0.52 -6.60 -10.10
CA LEU A 134 -1.82 -6.52 -9.43
C LEU A 134 -2.30 -5.07 -9.31
N GLN A 135 -1.41 -4.15 -8.94
CA GLN A 135 -1.72 -2.72 -8.87
C GLN A 135 -2.19 -2.18 -10.22
N ALA A 136 -1.50 -2.51 -11.31
CA ALA A 136 -1.86 -2.02 -12.64
C ALA A 136 -3.24 -2.54 -13.08
N ARG A 137 -3.53 -3.82 -12.85
CA ARG A 137 -4.83 -4.42 -13.15
C ARG A 137 -5.94 -3.81 -12.31
N LEU A 138 -5.72 -3.69 -11.00
CA LEU A 138 -6.67 -3.09 -10.06
C LEU A 138 -6.93 -1.61 -10.37
N GLN A 139 -5.89 -0.86 -10.76
CA GLN A 139 -6.03 0.56 -11.11
C GLN A 139 -6.97 0.78 -12.30
N GLN A 140 -6.93 -0.09 -13.31
CA GLN A 140 -7.85 -0.03 -14.45
C GLN A 140 -9.30 -0.25 -14.01
N TYR A 141 -9.52 -1.22 -13.13
CA TYR A 141 -10.83 -1.50 -12.55
C TYR A 141 -11.33 -0.32 -11.70
N LEU A 142 -10.49 0.16 -10.76
CA LEU A 142 -10.84 1.26 -9.87
C LEU A 142 -11.15 2.55 -10.63
N ASN A 143 -10.41 2.86 -11.69
CA ASN A 143 -10.67 4.06 -12.51
C ASN A 143 -12.06 4.03 -13.19
N ARG A 144 -12.58 2.83 -13.47
CA ARG A 144 -13.90 2.66 -14.06
C ARG A 144 -15.03 2.69 -13.03
N GLU A 145 -14.83 2.07 -11.87
CA GLU A 145 -15.88 1.89 -10.85
C GLU A 145 -15.95 3.05 -9.84
N LEU A 146 -14.86 3.78 -9.64
CA LEU A 146 -14.85 4.89 -8.68
C LEU A 146 -15.60 6.10 -9.26
N PRO A 147 -16.55 6.68 -8.49
CA PRO A 147 -17.25 7.89 -8.89
C PRO A 147 -16.28 9.07 -9.05
N ASP A 148 -16.63 10.03 -9.90
CA ASP A 148 -15.78 11.19 -10.19
C ASP A 148 -15.52 12.11 -8.98
N ILE A 149 -16.37 12.03 -7.96
CA ILE A 149 -16.21 12.76 -6.70
C ILE A 149 -15.01 12.24 -5.90
N GLN A 150 -14.65 10.95 -6.06
CA GLN A 150 -13.48 10.37 -5.39
C GLN A 150 -12.19 10.88 -6.03
N THR A 151 -11.46 11.72 -5.32
CA THR A 151 -10.18 12.30 -5.78
C THR A 151 -8.97 11.67 -5.10
N GLY A 152 -9.14 11.13 -3.89
CA GLY A 152 -8.06 10.47 -3.16
C GLY A 152 -7.56 9.22 -3.88
N PHE A 153 -6.23 9.06 -3.96
CA PHE A 153 -5.54 7.94 -4.59
C PHE A 153 -5.82 7.74 -6.09
N ARG A 154 -6.35 8.76 -6.78
CA ARG A 154 -6.52 8.79 -8.24
C ARG A 154 -5.37 9.50 -8.92
N ASN A 155 -4.85 8.91 -9.99
CA ASN A 155 -3.82 9.56 -10.81
C ASN A 155 -4.37 10.82 -11.48
N GLY A 156 -3.61 11.93 -11.44
CA GLY A 156 -4.03 13.21 -12.00
C GLY A 156 -5.06 13.99 -11.19
N ARG A 157 -5.35 13.57 -9.94
CA ARG A 157 -6.20 14.28 -9.00
C ARG A 157 -5.37 14.76 -7.80
N GLU A 158 -5.63 15.99 -7.35
CA GLU A 158 -4.91 16.62 -6.24
C GLU A 158 -5.85 16.94 -5.06
N THR A 159 -5.26 17.32 -3.94
CA THR A 159 -6.01 17.80 -2.76
C THR A 159 -6.93 18.98 -3.10
N ARG A 160 -6.54 19.81 -4.08
CA ARG A 160 -7.37 20.93 -4.56
C ARG A 160 -8.69 20.45 -5.15
N ASP A 161 -8.70 19.35 -5.90
CA ASP A 161 -9.91 18.77 -6.48
C ASP A 161 -10.86 18.29 -5.38
N GLN A 162 -10.31 17.71 -4.31
CA GLN A 162 -11.10 17.30 -3.14
C GLN A 162 -11.78 18.49 -2.47
N ILE A 163 -11.04 19.58 -2.26
CA ILE A 163 -11.57 20.82 -1.68
C ILE A 163 -12.65 21.42 -2.58
N ALA A 164 -12.44 21.41 -3.90
CA ALA A 164 -13.41 21.90 -4.87
C ALA A 164 -14.71 21.08 -4.83
N ASN A 165 -14.62 19.75 -4.79
CA ASN A 165 -15.78 18.86 -4.67
C ASN A 165 -16.58 19.10 -3.39
N ILE A 166 -15.90 19.26 -2.25
CA ILE A 166 -16.57 19.56 -0.98
C ILE A 166 -17.28 20.91 -1.05
N ARG A 167 -16.64 21.94 -1.61
CA ARG A 167 -17.26 23.25 -1.81
C ARG A 167 -18.51 23.17 -2.70
N TRP A 168 -18.45 22.42 -3.81
CA TRP A 168 -19.59 22.21 -4.69
C TRP A 168 -20.77 21.52 -3.98
N ILE A 169 -20.50 20.49 -3.19
CA ILE A 169 -21.52 19.77 -2.41
C ILE A 169 -22.18 20.73 -1.41
N ILE A 170 -21.40 21.53 -0.69
CA ILE A 170 -21.93 22.51 0.27
C ILE A 170 -22.77 23.57 -0.43
N ILE A 171 -22.28 24.14 -1.54
CA ILE A 171 -23.01 25.16 -2.31
C ILE A 171 -24.30 24.57 -2.87
N SER A 172 -24.26 23.36 -3.43
CA SER A 172 -25.45 22.69 -3.95
C SER A 172 -26.49 22.43 -2.86
N ALA A 173 -26.06 21.97 -1.68
CA ALA A 173 -26.92 21.76 -0.53
C ALA A 173 -27.55 23.06 -0.06
N LEU A 174 -26.82 24.17 0.00
CA LEU A 174 -27.33 25.48 0.38
C LEU A 174 -28.34 26.03 -0.65
N LEU A 175 -28.12 25.78 -1.94
CA LEU A 175 -29.02 26.22 -3.00
C LEU A 175 -30.32 25.40 -3.09
N THR A 176 -30.28 24.13 -2.69
CA THR A 176 -31.42 23.21 -2.76
C THR A 176 -32.26 23.20 -1.48
N MET A 177 -31.73 23.76 -0.38
CA MET A 177 -32.54 23.88 0.83
C MET A 177 -33.64 24.90 0.64
N PRO A 178 -34.92 24.55 0.94
CA PRO A 178 -36.00 25.55 1.06
C PRO A 178 -35.58 26.56 2.13
N LYS A 179 -35.72 27.88 1.83
CA LYS A 179 -35.28 28.96 2.71
C LYS A 179 -35.72 28.65 4.16
N PRO A 180 -34.78 28.39 5.06
CA PRO A 180 -35.16 28.11 6.44
C PRO A 180 -35.47 29.44 7.14
N SER A 181 -36.62 29.52 7.77
CA SER A 181 -36.77 30.35 8.92
C SER A 181 -35.79 29.84 9.98
N THR A 182 -34.65 30.53 10.10
CA THR A 182 -33.64 30.41 11.17
C THR A 182 -33.27 29.00 11.66
N VAL A 183 -32.30 28.37 10.99
CA VAL A 183 -31.49 27.29 11.61
C VAL A 183 -30.02 27.67 11.51
N TRP A 184 -29.38 27.97 12.62
CA TRP A 184 -27.93 28.17 12.72
C TRP A 184 -27.26 26.79 12.79
N ILE A 185 -26.52 26.41 11.75
CA ILE A 185 -25.64 25.23 11.79
C ILE A 185 -24.28 25.70 12.29
N THR A 186 -23.94 25.34 13.52
CA THR A 186 -22.58 25.52 14.06
C THR A 186 -21.72 24.38 13.55
N ILE A 187 -20.85 24.65 12.55
CA ILE A 187 -19.84 23.71 12.11
C ILE A 187 -18.68 23.80 13.10
N ASN A 188 -18.56 22.80 13.95
CA ASN A 188 -17.43 22.69 14.88
C ASN A 188 -16.24 22.08 14.12
N CYS A 189 -15.34 22.94 13.62
CA CYS A 189 -14.07 22.51 13.05
C CYS A 189 -13.16 22.04 14.20
N GLY A 190 -13.18 20.75 14.48
CA GLY A 190 -12.21 20.13 15.37
C GLY A 190 -10.78 20.39 14.84
N LYS A 191 -9.92 20.87 15.72
CA LYS A 191 -8.48 21.05 15.45
C LYS A 191 -7.85 19.67 15.17
N PHE A 192 -7.29 19.50 14.00
CA PHE A 192 -6.33 18.44 13.67
C PHE A 192 -4.90 18.91 13.94
#